data_c1a054a01bcd2a7424c447627119430c
#
_entry.id   c1a054a01bcd2a7424c447627119430c
#
_cell.length_a   1.000
_cell.length_b   1.000
_cell.length_c   1.000
_cell.angle_alpha   90.00
_cell.angle_beta   90.00
_cell.angle_gamma   90.00
#
_symmetry.space_group_name_H-M   'P 1'
#
loop_
_entity.id
_entity.type
_entity.pdbx_description
1 polymer ?
#
loop_
_entity_poly.entity_id
_entity_poly.type
_entity_poly.pdbx_seq_one_letter_code
_entity_poly.pdbx_strand_id
1 'polypeptide(L)'
;WSSTNATSCSASWTTQTGSSGSEAVTISTTGNNSFSITCTGAGGSRSASVTVEGYRNTDGVVVDGYISGAEVCIDEDESWTCDSNENTTTSDSDGKFTIRYANGNLVSIGGTDLDSQTLLDNLLITHKLTGHSDFKAVTPVTSIAAFMEDASLVNSALGIDASIDVFTFDPVENKGDGGIYDYLYEKGNQLTVLAYALQNITNNLNTTTETTQDYFKAITEEIEKEFTETSTKVDIETEAFVTKVFDNIIAAKSLTIDETAKANTTKALSGVMPVIEVKSSDDLTTSVIRFA
;
A
#
# COMPACT_ATOMS: atom_id res chain seq x y z
N TRP A 1 19.04 5.06 35.17
CA TRP A 1 18.67 4.04 36.16
C TRP A 1 18.98 4.53 37.59
N SER A 2 18.27 3.98 38.49
CA SER A 2 18.57 4.15 39.93
C SER A 2 18.22 2.85 40.66
N SER A 3 19.02 2.51 41.68
CA SER A 3 18.76 1.33 42.52
C SER A 3 18.98 1.65 43.97
N THR A 4 18.28 0.96 44.85
CA THR A 4 18.47 1.04 46.32
C THR A 4 19.12 -0.28 46.78
N ASN A 5 20.09 -0.15 47.73
CA ASN A 5 20.82 -1.28 48.31
C ASN A 5 21.66 -2.11 47.27
N ALA A 6 21.93 -1.56 46.09
CA ALA A 6 22.89 -2.15 45.15
C ALA A 6 24.28 -1.51 45.35
N THR A 7 25.31 -2.31 45.15
CA THR A 7 26.71 -1.86 45.12
C THR A 7 27.20 -1.54 43.74
N SER A 8 26.62 -2.23 42.71
CA SER A 8 26.96 -2.01 41.32
C SER A 8 25.81 -2.44 40.41
N CYS A 9 25.74 -1.84 39.21
CA CYS A 9 24.86 -2.24 38.13
C CYS A 9 25.68 -2.48 36.85
N SER A 10 25.17 -3.34 35.96
CA SER A 10 25.77 -3.60 34.64
C SER A 10 24.71 -3.78 33.56
N ALA A 11 25.00 -3.29 32.37
CA ALA A 11 24.19 -3.46 31.18
C ALA A 11 25.06 -3.47 29.92
N SER A 12 24.58 -4.05 28.82
CA SER A 12 25.32 -4.07 27.54
C SER A 12 25.36 -2.73 26.82
N TRP A 13 24.44 -1.84 27.14
CA TRP A 13 24.24 -0.54 26.49
C TRP A 13 24.96 0.62 27.19
N THR A 14 25.66 0.37 28.30
CA THR A 14 26.47 1.37 29.04
C THR A 14 27.70 0.74 29.65
N THR A 15 28.76 1.52 29.80
CA THR A 15 29.95 1.14 30.53
C THR A 15 29.94 1.57 31.99
N GLN A 16 28.94 2.34 32.41
CA GLN A 16 28.80 2.80 33.78
C GLN A 16 28.35 1.67 34.70
N THR A 17 28.96 1.55 35.87
CA THR A 17 28.70 0.47 36.85
C THR A 17 28.13 0.95 38.19
N GLY A 18 27.82 2.26 38.32
CA GLY A 18 27.25 2.82 39.53
C GLY A 18 25.86 2.30 39.89
N SER A 19 25.46 2.40 41.14
CA SER A 19 24.10 2.09 41.58
C SER A 19 23.01 3.02 41.01
N SER A 20 23.42 4.12 40.39
CA SER A 20 22.59 5.03 39.58
C SER A 20 23.41 5.64 38.46
N GLY A 21 22.76 6.06 37.40
CA GLY A 21 23.40 6.70 36.26
C GLY A 21 22.42 7.03 35.14
N SER A 22 22.93 7.67 34.10
CA SER A 22 22.22 7.95 32.86
C SER A 22 23.16 7.81 31.68
N GLU A 23 22.67 7.30 30.57
CA GLU A 23 23.41 7.14 29.32
C GLU A 23 22.49 7.54 28.17
N ALA A 24 23.02 8.26 27.19
CA ALA A 24 22.34 8.53 25.95
C ALA A 24 22.59 7.35 24.99
N VAL A 25 21.53 6.67 24.56
CA VAL A 25 21.61 5.55 23.64
C VAL A 25 20.93 5.93 22.34
N THR A 26 21.63 5.77 21.23
CA THR A 26 21.05 5.96 19.90
C THR A 26 20.27 4.71 19.51
N ILE A 27 18.98 4.86 19.22
CA ILE A 27 18.16 3.81 18.64
C ILE A 27 18.44 3.79 17.14
N SER A 28 19.03 2.71 16.63
CA SER A 28 19.40 2.55 15.23
C SER A 28 18.48 1.59 14.45
N THR A 29 17.58 0.91 15.17
CA THR A 29 16.62 -0.04 14.58
C THR A 29 15.20 0.40 14.82
N THR A 30 14.33 0.21 13.83
CA THR A 30 12.88 0.41 13.98
C THR A 30 12.26 -0.71 14.80
N GLY A 31 11.08 -0.41 15.39
CA GLY A 31 10.37 -1.34 16.25
C GLY A 31 10.89 -1.39 17.69
N ASN A 32 10.54 -2.43 18.40
CA ASN A 32 10.78 -2.54 19.83
C ASN A 32 12.25 -2.81 20.16
N ASN A 33 12.91 -1.86 20.84
CA ASN A 33 14.26 -1.97 21.37
C ASN A 33 14.22 -2.16 22.88
N SER A 34 14.72 -3.29 23.37
CA SER A 34 14.69 -3.63 24.81
C SER A 34 16.04 -3.37 25.46
N PHE A 35 16.01 -2.60 26.56
CA PHE A 35 17.16 -2.27 27.38
C PHE A 35 16.99 -2.87 28.75
N SER A 36 17.92 -3.72 29.16
CA SER A 36 17.91 -4.32 30.50
C SER A 36 19.15 -3.93 31.28
N ILE A 37 19.02 -3.81 32.60
CA ILE A 37 20.10 -3.57 33.54
C ILE A 37 19.98 -4.56 34.68
N THR A 38 21.12 -5.06 35.17
CA THR A 38 21.20 -5.94 36.35
C THR A 38 21.99 -5.25 37.40
N CYS A 39 21.40 -5.10 38.60
CA CYS A 39 22.05 -4.51 39.76
C CYS A 39 22.28 -5.58 40.83
N THR A 40 23.47 -5.53 41.46
CA THR A 40 23.92 -6.49 42.50
C THR A 40 24.24 -5.78 43.79
N GLY A 41 23.85 -6.37 44.89
CA GLY A 41 24.12 -5.90 46.27
C GLY A 41 24.19 -7.04 47.26
N ALA A 42 24.27 -6.76 48.57
CA ALA A 42 24.36 -7.77 49.61
C ALA A 42 23.19 -8.75 49.66
N GLY A 43 22.02 -8.37 49.14
CA GLY A 43 20.81 -9.21 48.99
C GLY A 43 20.72 -10.03 47.72
N GLY A 44 21.75 -10.01 46.88
CA GLY A 44 21.76 -10.69 45.55
C GLY A 44 21.57 -9.73 44.39
N SER A 45 21.18 -10.26 43.23
CA SER A 45 21.03 -9.51 41.98
C SER A 45 19.55 -9.38 41.58
N ARG A 46 19.21 -8.25 40.95
CA ARG A 46 17.90 -7.97 40.35
C ARG A 46 18.07 -7.26 39.01
N SER A 47 17.22 -7.60 38.07
CA SER A 47 17.18 -6.97 36.72
C SER A 47 15.90 -6.18 36.55
N ALA A 48 16.00 -5.11 35.79
CA ALA A 48 14.87 -4.35 35.26
C ALA A 48 15.08 -4.12 33.74
N SER A 49 14.01 -3.95 33.02
CA SER A 49 14.05 -3.66 31.59
C SER A 49 13.03 -2.59 31.22
N VAL A 50 13.32 -1.89 30.13
CA VAL A 50 12.42 -0.96 29.44
C VAL A 50 12.47 -1.25 27.96
N THR A 51 11.33 -1.16 27.30
CA THR A 51 11.23 -1.22 25.84
C THR A 51 10.99 0.18 25.32
N VAL A 52 11.75 0.56 24.31
CA VAL A 52 11.64 1.84 23.60
C VAL A 52 11.41 1.53 22.13
N GLU A 53 10.36 2.07 21.57
CA GLU A 53 10.08 1.91 20.16
C GLU A 53 10.94 2.87 19.33
N GLY A 54 11.65 2.31 18.35
CA GLY A 54 12.46 3.06 17.40
C GLY A 54 11.65 3.33 16.15
N TYR A 55 11.68 4.58 15.69
CA TYR A 55 11.01 5.03 14.46
C TYR A 55 12.02 5.57 13.48
N ARG A 56 11.65 5.53 12.20
CA ARG A 56 12.26 6.36 11.15
C ARG A 56 11.18 7.15 10.43
N ASN A 57 11.58 8.25 9.80
CA ASN A 57 10.72 8.90 8.81
C ASN A 57 10.91 8.19 7.47
N THR A 58 9.83 8.03 6.74
CA THR A 58 9.87 7.62 5.34
C THR A 58 9.18 8.69 4.50
N ASP A 59 9.77 9.00 3.37
CA ASP A 59 9.18 9.86 2.35
C ASP A 59 8.50 8.99 1.30
N GLY A 60 7.48 9.52 0.66
CA GLY A 60 6.80 8.79 -0.40
C GLY A 60 5.90 9.67 -1.25
N VAL A 61 5.23 9.03 -2.18
CA VAL A 61 4.26 9.65 -3.09
C VAL A 61 3.06 8.73 -3.25
N VAL A 62 1.86 9.32 -3.32
CA VAL A 62 0.61 8.62 -3.62
C VAL A 62 0.27 8.87 -5.08
N VAL A 63 0.12 7.78 -5.84
CA VAL A 63 0.03 7.84 -7.30
C VAL A 63 -1.12 6.99 -7.85
N ASP A 64 -1.95 7.67 -8.62
CA ASP A 64 -2.89 7.15 -9.61
C ASP A 64 -3.20 8.25 -10.69
N GLY A 65 -2.40 9.07 -11.06
CA GLY A 65 -1.93 10.46 -11.10
C GLY A 65 -1.33 10.79 -9.72
N TYR A 66 -0.77 11.97 -9.56
CA TYR A 66 -0.44 12.40 -8.21
C TYR A 66 -1.73 12.71 -7.43
N ILE A 67 -1.86 12.12 -6.24
CA ILE A 67 -3.07 12.31 -5.42
C ILE A 67 -2.78 13.29 -4.29
N SER A 68 -3.40 14.46 -4.37
CA SER A 68 -3.30 15.51 -3.35
C SER A 68 -4.36 15.33 -2.27
N GLY A 69 -3.98 15.54 -1.01
CA GLY A 69 -4.90 15.51 0.12
C GLY A 69 -5.37 14.11 0.53
N ALA A 70 -4.70 13.06 0.05
CA ALA A 70 -4.95 11.71 0.53
C ALA A 70 -4.52 11.56 1.98
N GLU A 71 -5.32 10.92 2.82
CA GLU A 71 -4.90 10.48 4.15
C GLU A 71 -3.97 9.28 3.98
N VAL A 72 -2.78 9.35 4.58
CA VAL A 72 -1.79 8.27 4.55
C VAL A 72 -1.51 7.83 5.98
N CYS A 73 -1.61 6.55 6.27
CA CYS A 73 -1.33 5.99 7.60
C CYS A 73 -0.39 4.79 7.55
N ILE A 74 0.12 4.44 8.73
CA ILE A 74 0.81 3.18 8.97
C ILE A 74 -0.19 2.23 9.62
N ASP A 75 -0.73 1.32 8.84
CA ASP A 75 -1.61 0.25 9.29
C ASP A 75 -0.77 -0.86 9.95
N GLU A 76 -0.80 -0.89 11.29
CA GLU A 76 0.02 -1.81 12.10
C GLU A 76 -0.69 -3.15 12.35
N ASP A 77 -2.00 -3.20 12.22
CA ASP A 77 -2.84 -4.37 12.54
C ASP A 77 -3.48 -5.06 11.32
N GLU A 78 -3.14 -4.58 10.12
CA GLU A 78 -3.66 -5.08 8.83
C GLU A 78 -5.18 -4.94 8.70
N SER A 79 -5.74 -3.91 9.35
CA SER A 79 -7.16 -3.56 9.22
C SER A 79 -7.50 -2.93 7.87
N TRP A 80 -6.47 -2.43 7.18
CA TRP A 80 -6.55 -1.68 5.92
C TRP A 80 -7.37 -0.39 6.04
N THR A 81 -7.41 0.17 7.24
CA THR A 81 -8.04 1.46 7.55
C THR A 81 -7.03 2.33 8.27
N CYS A 82 -7.26 3.64 8.29
CA CYS A 82 -6.45 4.55 9.09
C CYS A 82 -7.13 4.72 10.46
N ASP A 83 -6.60 4.05 11.46
CA ASP A 83 -7.16 4.06 12.81
C ASP A 83 -6.60 5.22 13.65
N SER A 84 -7.37 5.66 14.64
CA SER A 84 -7.03 6.84 15.46
C SER A 84 -5.77 6.69 16.31
N ASN A 85 -5.28 5.49 16.53
CA ASN A 85 -4.06 5.15 17.27
C ASN A 85 -2.84 4.99 16.35
N GLU A 86 -3.01 5.05 15.05
CA GLU A 86 -1.95 4.92 14.07
C GLU A 86 -1.32 6.27 13.71
N ASN A 87 -0.08 6.22 13.20
CA ASN A 87 0.56 7.42 12.67
C ASN A 87 -0.08 7.75 11.32
N THR A 88 -0.55 8.99 11.19
CA THR A 88 -1.16 9.50 9.96
C THR A 88 -0.45 10.75 9.47
N THR A 89 -0.55 11.00 8.18
CA THR A 89 -0.17 12.23 7.49
C THR A 89 -1.09 12.48 6.32
N THR A 90 -0.87 13.56 5.58
CA THR A 90 -1.65 13.88 4.39
C THR A 90 -0.71 14.17 3.23
N SER A 91 -1.00 13.67 2.05
CA SER A 91 -0.22 13.99 0.85
C SER A 91 -0.40 15.46 0.45
N ASP A 92 0.68 16.06 0.00
CA ASP A 92 0.72 17.47 -0.42
C ASP A 92 0.15 17.68 -1.85
N SER A 93 0.34 18.90 -2.39
CA SER A 93 -0.11 19.25 -3.74
C SER A 93 0.61 18.50 -4.87
N ASP A 94 1.68 17.79 -4.58
CA ASP A 94 2.44 16.97 -5.52
C ASP A 94 2.27 15.47 -5.24
N GLY A 95 1.29 15.09 -4.41
CA GLY A 95 1.06 13.72 -3.96
C GLY A 95 2.09 13.21 -2.95
N LYS A 96 3.07 14.04 -2.53
CA LYS A 96 4.17 13.63 -1.65
C LYS A 96 3.76 13.66 -0.19
N PHE A 97 4.36 12.77 0.58
CA PHE A 97 4.17 12.72 2.03
C PHE A 97 5.47 12.35 2.76
N THR A 98 5.54 12.72 4.03
CA THR A 98 6.52 12.19 4.99
C THR A 98 5.76 11.64 6.18
N ILE A 99 6.06 10.40 6.58
CA ILE A 99 5.39 9.75 7.70
C ILE A 99 6.40 9.08 8.63
N ARG A 100 6.11 9.12 9.93
CA ARG A 100 6.88 8.42 10.96
C ARG A 100 6.44 6.96 11.00
N TYR A 101 7.42 6.05 10.94
CA TYR A 101 7.17 4.64 10.75
C TYR A 101 8.07 3.79 11.64
N ALA A 102 7.52 2.76 12.23
CA ALA A 102 8.26 1.70 12.91
C ALA A 102 8.05 0.36 12.22
N ASN A 103 6.81 -0.02 12.03
CA ASN A 103 6.38 -1.28 11.44
C ASN A 103 4.98 -1.10 10.87
N GLY A 104 4.51 -1.98 10.00
CA GLY A 104 3.18 -1.93 9.39
C GLY A 104 3.20 -1.77 7.88
N ASN A 105 2.02 -1.54 7.29
CA ASN A 105 1.84 -1.26 5.88
C ASN A 105 1.45 0.22 5.69
N LEU A 106 1.75 0.80 4.53
CA LEU A 106 1.18 2.08 4.16
C LEU A 106 -0.22 1.85 3.58
N VAL A 107 -1.17 2.63 4.07
CA VAL A 107 -2.51 2.73 3.49
C VAL A 107 -2.75 4.19 3.13
N SER A 108 -3.25 4.44 1.93
CA SER A 108 -3.66 5.76 1.47
C SER A 108 -5.14 5.73 1.11
N ILE A 109 -5.89 6.69 1.60
CA ILE A 109 -7.35 6.77 1.39
C ILE A 109 -7.72 8.15 0.86
N GLY A 110 -8.52 8.15 -0.20
CA GLY A 110 -9.12 9.36 -0.76
C GLY A 110 -8.13 10.30 -1.43
N GLY A 111 -8.45 11.56 -1.41
CA GLY A 111 -7.69 12.63 -2.06
C GLY A 111 -8.22 13.02 -3.43
N THR A 112 -7.53 13.94 -4.08
CA THR A 112 -7.87 14.42 -5.43
C THR A 112 -6.77 14.02 -6.39
N ASP A 113 -7.11 13.29 -7.43
CA ASP A 113 -6.22 13.01 -8.55
C ASP A 113 -5.96 14.31 -9.33
N LEU A 114 -4.70 14.68 -9.45
CA LEU A 114 -4.30 15.95 -10.09
C LEU A 114 -4.39 15.91 -11.62
N ASP A 115 -4.35 14.72 -12.22
CA ASP A 115 -4.48 14.56 -13.67
C ASP A 115 -5.93 14.74 -14.12
N SER A 116 -6.88 14.09 -13.45
CA SER A 116 -8.29 14.13 -13.79
C SER A 116 -9.08 15.20 -13.04
N GLN A 117 -8.50 15.80 -11.99
CA GLN A 117 -9.16 16.70 -11.03
C GLN A 117 -10.38 16.04 -10.37
N THR A 118 -10.33 14.73 -10.21
CA THR A 118 -11.41 13.92 -9.65
C THR A 118 -11.14 13.64 -8.17
N LEU A 119 -12.17 13.83 -7.35
CA LEU A 119 -12.17 13.43 -5.95
C LEU A 119 -12.35 11.91 -5.85
N LEU A 120 -11.47 11.27 -5.11
CA LEU A 120 -11.34 9.81 -5.02
C LEU A 120 -11.66 9.30 -3.60
N ASP A 121 -12.80 9.75 -3.03
CA ASP A 121 -13.16 9.54 -1.62
C ASP A 121 -13.01 8.09 -1.11
N ASN A 122 -13.24 7.12 -1.97
CA ASN A 122 -13.23 5.69 -1.59
C ASN A 122 -12.05 4.92 -2.21
N LEU A 123 -11.09 5.61 -2.85
CA LEU A 123 -9.89 4.97 -3.33
C LEU A 123 -9.01 4.62 -2.14
N LEU A 124 -8.78 3.33 -1.95
CA LEU A 124 -7.82 2.82 -0.99
C LEU A 124 -6.72 2.12 -1.76
N ILE A 125 -5.50 2.61 -1.65
CA ILE A 125 -4.30 2.01 -2.21
C ILE A 125 -3.28 1.75 -1.11
N THR A 126 -2.49 0.69 -1.26
CA THR A 126 -1.63 0.18 -0.21
C THR A 126 -0.21 -0.08 -0.69
N HIS A 127 0.72 -0.15 0.28
CA HIS A 127 2.10 -0.50 0.04
C HIS A 127 2.62 -1.32 1.22
N LYS A 128 3.08 -2.53 0.97
CA LYS A 128 3.66 -3.39 2.02
C LYS A 128 5.08 -2.96 2.35
N LEU A 129 5.30 -2.49 3.59
CA LEU A 129 6.59 -1.98 4.06
C LEU A 129 7.56 -3.11 4.43
N THR A 130 8.07 -3.86 3.45
CA THR A 130 9.05 -4.93 3.70
C THR A 130 10.33 -4.69 2.92
N GLY A 131 11.42 -4.38 3.63
CA GLY A 131 12.78 -4.45 3.08
C GLY A 131 13.19 -3.43 2.03
N HIS A 132 12.34 -2.43 1.74
CA HIS A 132 12.54 -1.45 0.68
C HIS A 132 13.22 -0.16 1.17
N SER A 133 13.65 0.70 0.23
CA SER A 133 14.31 1.98 0.49
C SER A 133 13.47 2.92 1.36
N ASP A 134 14.07 4.03 1.79
CA ASP A 134 13.37 5.04 2.61
C ASP A 134 12.29 5.83 1.82
N PHE A 135 12.31 5.81 0.47
CA PHE A 135 11.24 6.35 -0.37
C PHE A 135 10.21 5.27 -0.73
N LYS A 136 8.92 5.65 -0.75
CA LYS A 136 7.80 4.74 -1.02
C LYS A 136 6.88 5.30 -2.09
N ALA A 137 6.62 4.50 -3.12
CA ALA A 137 5.54 4.78 -4.08
C ALA A 137 4.30 3.97 -3.66
N VAL A 138 3.22 4.65 -3.32
CA VAL A 138 1.92 4.04 -3.00
C VAL A 138 1.06 4.13 -4.25
N THR A 139 0.87 3.01 -4.93
CA THR A 139 0.25 2.93 -6.26
C THR A 139 -0.75 1.79 -6.34
N PRO A 140 -1.63 1.75 -7.35
CA PRO A 140 -2.49 0.59 -7.60
C PRO A 140 -1.69 -0.71 -7.81
N VAL A 141 -0.50 -0.63 -8.43
CA VAL A 141 0.39 -1.79 -8.61
C VAL A 141 0.94 -2.29 -7.27
N THR A 142 1.31 -1.38 -6.36
CA THR A 142 1.75 -1.79 -5.02
C THR A 142 0.59 -2.37 -4.19
N SER A 143 -0.66 -1.99 -4.48
CA SER A 143 -1.84 -2.62 -3.86
C SER A 143 -1.99 -4.08 -4.29
N ILE A 144 -1.78 -4.38 -5.58
CA ILE A 144 -1.72 -5.78 -6.03
C ILE A 144 -0.63 -6.53 -5.26
N ALA A 145 0.60 -5.98 -5.21
CA ALA A 145 1.71 -6.61 -4.49
C ALA A 145 1.43 -6.80 -2.98
N ALA A 146 0.71 -5.86 -2.34
CA ALA A 146 0.38 -5.94 -0.92
C ALA A 146 -0.58 -7.08 -0.59
N PHE A 147 -1.48 -7.42 -1.52
CA PHE A 147 -2.46 -8.50 -1.35
C PHE A 147 -1.97 -9.85 -1.90
N MET A 148 -0.84 -9.91 -2.60
CA MET A 148 -0.21 -11.17 -3.02
C MET A 148 0.34 -11.96 -1.83
N GLU A 149 0.24 -13.30 -1.87
CA GLU A 149 0.94 -14.18 -0.93
C GLU A 149 2.46 -13.99 -1.02
N ASP A 150 2.99 -13.86 -2.25
CA ASP A 150 4.38 -13.52 -2.54
C ASP A 150 4.45 -12.26 -3.40
N ALA A 151 4.66 -11.12 -2.75
CA ALA A 151 4.76 -9.81 -3.39
C ALA A 151 5.88 -9.74 -4.46
N SER A 152 6.90 -10.61 -4.39
CA SER A 152 7.98 -10.65 -5.38
C SER A 152 7.52 -11.10 -6.77
N LEU A 153 6.36 -11.72 -6.88
CA LEU A 153 5.79 -12.19 -8.13
C LEU A 153 5.08 -11.09 -8.93
N VAL A 154 4.81 -9.92 -8.35
CA VAL A 154 4.03 -8.85 -8.99
C VAL A 154 4.60 -8.45 -10.36
N ASN A 155 5.92 -8.30 -10.45
CA ASN A 155 6.57 -7.95 -11.71
C ASN A 155 6.32 -9.00 -12.79
N SER A 156 6.54 -10.27 -12.46
CA SER A 156 6.35 -11.36 -13.43
C SER A 156 4.89 -11.53 -13.83
N ALA A 157 3.99 -11.42 -12.84
CA ALA A 157 2.55 -11.58 -13.06
C ALA A 157 1.97 -10.46 -13.94
N LEU A 158 2.44 -9.22 -13.79
CA LEU A 158 1.99 -8.08 -14.59
C LEU A 158 2.88 -7.78 -15.82
N GLY A 159 3.95 -8.57 -16.06
CA GLY A 159 4.86 -8.37 -17.19
C GLY A 159 5.75 -7.14 -17.06
N ILE A 160 6.07 -6.75 -15.82
CA ILE A 160 7.00 -5.67 -15.47
C ILE A 160 8.43 -6.22 -15.48
N ASP A 161 9.38 -5.43 -15.97
CA ASP A 161 10.80 -5.83 -15.97
C ASP A 161 11.28 -6.08 -14.53
N ALA A 162 11.99 -7.19 -14.33
CA ALA A 162 12.47 -7.62 -13.00
C ALA A 162 13.49 -6.66 -12.36
N SER A 163 14.07 -5.73 -13.14
CA SER A 163 14.98 -4.70 -12.62
C SER A 163 14.25 -3.52 -11.95
N ILE A 164 12.92 -3.44 -12.12
CA ILE A 164 12.09 -2.37 -11.57
C ILE A 164 11.65 -2.76 -10.16
N ASP A 165 11.94 -1.92 -9.19
CA ASP A 165 11.36 -2.01 -7.85
C ASP A 165 10.06 -1.17 -7.80
N VAL A 166 8.93 -1.83 -8.01
CA VAL A 166 7.61 -1.17 -8.04
C VAL A 166 7.26 -0.45 -6.73
N PHE A 167 7.90 -0.82 -5.63
CA PHE A 167 7.66 -0.22 -4.31
C PHE A 167 8.32 1.16 -4.14
N THR A 168 9.27 1.49 -5.01
CA THR A 168 9.98 2.78 -5.00
C THR A 168 9.85 3.53 -6.31
N PHE A 169 9.24 2.92 -7.32
CA PHE A 169 9.12 3.50 -8.66
C PHE A 169 7.93 4.45 -8.74
N ASP A 170 8.19 5.70 -9.08
CA ASP A 170 7.16 6.71 -9.36
C ASP A 170 6.83 6.73 -10.87
N PRO A 171 5.69 6.17 -11.29
CA PRO A 171 5.35 6.11 -12.72
C PRO A 171 4.95 7.46 -13.31
N VAL A 172 4.66 8.47 -12.47
CA VAL A 172 4.23 9.81 -12.95
C VAL A 172 5.42 10.73 -13.19
N GLU A 173 6.57 10.47 -12.55
CA GLU A 173 7.75 11.35 -12.63
C GLU A 173 8.19 11.66 -14.08
N ASN A 174 8.15 10.66 -14.98
CA ASN A 174 8.49 10.82 -16.39
C ASN A 174 7.38 10.26 -17.31
N LYS A 175 6.14 10.40 -16.87
CA LYS A 175 4.96 10.05 -17.67
C LYS A 175 4.93 10.82 -18.99
N GLY A 176 4.70 10.11 -20.09
CA GLY A 176 4.69 10.67 -21.45
C GLY A 176 6.02 10.52 -22.20
N ASP A 177 7.09 10.07 -21.53
CA ASP A 177 8.39 9.80 -22.16
C ASP A 177 8.45 8.39 -22.78
N GLY A 178 7.42 7.58 -22.59
CA GLY A 178 7.33 6.21 -23.06
C GLY A 178 7.99 5.19 -22.13
N GLY A 179 8.01 3.93 -22.57
CA GLY A 179 8.69 2.85 -21.86
C GLY A 179 8.02 2.44 -20.55
N ILE A 180 8.83 2.24 -19.50
CA ILE A 180 8.34 1.67 -18.24
C ILE A 180 7.45 2.64 -17.44
N TYR A 181 7.67 3.95 -17.55
CA TYR A 181 6.85 4.94 -16.85
C TYR A 181 5.41 4.89 -17.34
N ASP A 182 5.22 4.96 -18.66
CA ASP A 182 3.90 4.88 -19.29
C ASP A 182 3.25 3.53 -19.02
N TYR A 183 4.01 2.43 -19.14
CA TYR A 183 3.50 1.10 -18.89
C TYR A 183 2.96 0.94 -17.47
N LEU A 184 3.70 1.37 -16.44
CA LEU A 184 3.26 1.26 -15.04
C LEU A 184 2.11 2.21 -14.72
N TYR A 185 2.12 3.41 -15.31
CA TYR A 185 1.02 4.35 -15.18
C TYR A 185 -0.26 3.80 -15.79
N GLU A 186 -0.20 3.24 -17.01
CA GLU A 186 -1.34 2.60 -17.66
C GLU A 186 -1.87 1.41 -16.86
N LYS A 187 -0.98 0.54 -16.38
CA LYS A 187 -1.38 -0.60 -15.55
C LYS A 187 -2.03 -0.16 -14.24
N GLY A 188 -1.49 0.88 -13.59
CA GLY A 188 -2.10 1.48 -12.40
C GLY A 188 -3.52 1.94 -12.68
N ASN A 189 -3.70 2.79 -13.70
CA ASN A 189 -5.01 3.29 -14.09
C ASN A 189 -6.01 2.17 -14.48
N GLN A 190 -5.56 1.15 -15.20
CA GLN A 190 -6.39 -0.01 -15.55
C GLN A 190 -6.88 -0.74 -14.30
N LEU A 191 -6.01 -0.97 -13.33
CA LEU A 191 -6.35 -1.61 -12.06
C LEU A 191 -7.35 -0.76 -11.26
N THR A 192 -7.12 0.55 -11.17
CA THR A 192 -8.03 1.48 -10.49
C THR A 192 -9.39 1.54 -11.15
N VAL A 193 -9.44 1.68 -12.48
CA VAL A 193 -10.71 1.70 -13.23
C VAL A 193 -11.49 0.41 -13.01
N LEU A 194 -10.83 -0.74 -13.05
CA LEU A 194 -11.47 -2.02 -12.80
C LEU A 194 -12.02 -2.10 -11.36
N ALA A 195 -11.20 -1.76 -10.36
CA ALA A 195 -11.61 -1.79 -8.96
C ALA A 195 -12.79 -0.85 -8.68
N TYR A 196 -12.72 0.40 -9.15
CA TYR A 196 -13.80 1.39 -8.98
C TYR A 196 -15.09 1.00 -9.69
N ALA A 197 -15.00 0.52 -10.92
CA ALA A 197 -16.18 0.13 -11.66
C ALA A 197 -16.92 -1.03 -10.97
N LEU A 198 -16.17 -2.05 -10.54
CA LEU A 198 -16.74 -3.18 -9.82
C LEU A 198 -17.30 -2.76 -8.47
N GLN A 199 -16.61 -1.88 -7.73
CA GLN A 199 -17.10 -1.28 -6.48
C GLN A 199 -18.43 -0.55 -6.69
N ASN A 200 -18.49 0.36 -7.65
CA ASN A 200 -19.70 1.14 -7.92
C ASN A 200 -20.89 0.26 -8.29
N ILE A 201 -20.65 -0.76 -9.12
CA ILE A 201 -21.70 -1.70 -9.52
C ILE A 201 -22.23 -2.46 -8.29
N THR A 202 -21.33 -3.01 -7.48
CA THR A 202 -21.74 -3.85 -6.34
C THR A 202 -22.32 -3.03 -5.19
N ASN A 203 -21.83 -1.82 -4.93
CA ASN A 203 -22.39 -0.91 -3.94
C ASN A 203 -23.82 -0.50 -4.32
N ASN A 204 -24.11 -0.29 -5.60
CA ASN A 204 -25.47 -0.02 -6.08
C ASN A 204 -26.40 -1.24 -5.95
N LEU A 205 -25.85 -2.45 -6.03
CA LEU A 205 -26.65 -3.68 -5.84
C LEU A 205 -26.95 -3.96 -4.37
N ASN A 206 -26.03 -3.61 -3.46
CA ASN A 206 -26.11 -3.95 -2.03
C ASN A 206 -26.38 -2.77 -1.09
N THR A 207 -26.42 -1.55 -1.60
CA THR A 207 -26.55 -0.32 -0.79
C THR A 207 -25.45 -0.18 0.30
N THR A 208 -24.26 -0.72 0.05
CA THR A 208 -23.09 -0.60 0.92
C THR A 208 -22.16 0.51 0.44
N THR A 209 -21.37 1.08 1.33
CA THR A 209 -20.28 2.00 1.01
C THR A 209 -18.99 1.30 1.37
N GLU A 210 -18.37 0.64 0.40
CA GLU A 210 -17.11 -0.05 0.56
C GLU A 210 -15.98 0.75 -0.11
N THR A 211 -14.75 0.54 0.34
CA THR A 211 -13.56 1.07 -0.32
C THR A 211 -13.14 0.17 -1.48
N THR A 212 -12.14 0.56 -2.27
CA THR A 212 -11.61 -0.25 -3.37
C THR A 212 -10.78 -1.45 -2.91
N GLN A 213 -10.49 -1.58 -1.61
CA GLN A 213 -9.66 -2.64 -1.04
C GLN A 213 -10.10 -4.05 -1.44
N ASP A 214 -11.37 -4.40 -1.20
CA ASP A 214 -11.90 -5.74 -1.50
C ASP A 214 -11.79 -6.06 -3.00
N TYR A 215 -11.85 -5.03 -3.84
CA TYR A 215 -11.78 -5.17 -5.29
C TYR A 215 -10.34 -5.35 -5.75
N PHE A 216 -9.36 -4.62 -5.19
CA PHE A 216 -7.95 -4.90 -5.41
C PHE A 216 -7.57 -6.31 -4.95
N LYS A 217 -8.09 -6.75 -3.82
CA LYS A 217 -7.87 -8.11 -3.32
C LYS A 217 -8.42 -9.17 -4.28
N ALA A 218 -9.66 -9.03 -4.75
CA ALA A 218 -10.26 -9.95 -5.71
C ALA A 218 -9.51 -9.97 -7.06
N ILE A 219 -9.04 -8.81 -7.52
CA ILE A 219 -8.19 -8.71 -8.72
C ILE A 219 -6.87 -9.46 -8.49
N THR A 220 -6.23 -9.26 -7.33
CA THR A 220 -4.97 -9.93 -6.98
C THR A 220 -5.13 -11.45 -6.94
N GLU A 221 -6.18 -11.96 -6.29
CA GLU A 221 -6.46 -13.40 -6.20
C GLU A 221 -6.57 -14.05 -7.58
N GLU A 222 -7.22 -13.38 -8.55
CA GLU A 222 -7.31 -13.93 -9.92
C GLU A 222 -5.98 -13.79 -10.68
N ILE A 223 -5.21 -12.69 -10.47
CA ILE A 223 -3.86 -12.55 -11.04
C ILE A 223 -2.95 -13.67 -10.56
N GLU A 224 -2.90 -13.93 -9.24
CA GLU A 224 -2.06 -15.00 -8.67
C GLU A 224 -2.45 -16.38 -9.18
N LYS A 225 -3.75 -16.65 -9.25
CA LYS A 225 -4.28 -17.90 -9.75
C LYS A 225 -3.88 -18.14 -11.20
N GLU A 226 -4.16 -17.19 -12.11
CA GLU A 226 -3.82 -17.33 -13.53
C GLU A 226 -2.31 -17.43 -13.74
N PHE A 227 -1.52 -16.63 -13.02
CA PHE A 227 -0.06 -16.68 -13.08
C PHE A 227 0.49 -18.02 -12.59
N THR A 228 -0.06 -18.56 -11.50
CA THR A 228 0.35 -19.87 -10.94
C THR A 228 0.01 -21.00 -11.91
N GLU A 229 -1.14 -20.95 -12.57
CA GLU A 229 -1.59 -21.96 -13.53
C GLU A 229 -0.78 -21.93 -14.83
N THR A 230 -0.38 -20.75 -15.30
CA THR A 230 0.21 -20.59 -16.64
C THR A 230 1.69 -20.27 -16.66
N SER A 231 2.23 -19.73 -15.57
CA SER A 231 3.59 -19.15 -15.47
C SER A 231 3.87 -18.08 -16.54
N THR A 232 2.82 -17.40 -17.02
CA THR A 232 2.91 -16.32 -17.99
C THR A 232 2.27 -15.05 -17.43
N LYS A 233 2.68 -13.88 -17.93
CA LYS A 233 2.03 -12.64 -17.53
C LYS A 233 0.52 -12.71 -17.74
N VAL A 234 -0.22 -12.15 -16.81
CA VAL A 234 -1.68 -12.11 -16.84
C VAL A 234 -2.12 -10.90 -17.66
N ASP A 235 -3.05 -11.11 -18.56
CA ASP A 235 -3.67 -10.05 -19.34
C ASP A 235 -4.97 -9.60 -18.66
N ILE A 236 -4.86 -8.55 -17.86
CA ILE A 236 -5.97 -7.99 -17.06
C ILE A 236 -7.03 -7.29 -17.93
N GLU A 237 -6.78 -7.07 -19.21
CA GLU A 237 -7.66 -6.35 -20.14
C GLU A 237 -8.70 -7.27 -20.80
N THR A 238 -8.52 -8.58 -20.69
CA THR A 238 -9.41 -9.54 -21.36
C THR A 238 -10.78 -9.63 -20.69
N GLU A 239 -11.83 -9.81 -21.51
CA GLU A 239 -13.19 -10.05 -21.00
C GLU A 239 -13.23 -11.29 -20.09
N ALA A 240 -12.41 -12.31 -20.39
CA ALA A 240 -12.33 -13.53 -19.59
C ALA A 240 -11.79 -13.23 -18.18
N PHE A 241 -10.72 -12.45 -18.05
CA PHE A 241 -10.16 -12.03 -16.76
C PHE A 241 -11.18 -11.20 -15.97
N VAL A 242 -11.72 -10.15 -16.56
CA VAL A 242 -12.71 -9.28 -15.94
C VAL A 242 -13.94 -10.06 -15.46
N THR A 243 -14.39 -11.05 -16.25
CA THR A 243 -15.53 -11.93 -15.88
C THR A 243 -15.20 -12.75 -14.64
N LYS A 244 -14.03 -13.36 -14.56
CA LYS A 244 -13.62 -14.17 -13.40
C LYS A 244 -13.51 -13.33 -12.12
N VAL A 245 -12.88 -12.14 -12.19
CA VAL A 245 -12.81 -11.20 -11.06
C VAL A 245 -14.23 -10.84 -10.59
N PHE A 246 -15.12 -10.51 -11.50
CA PHE A 246 -16.49 -10.13 -11.15
C PHE A 246 -17.26 -11.32 -10.56
N ASP A 247 -17.10 -12.53 -11.09
CA ASP A 247 -17.71 -13.74 -10.53
C ASP A 247 -17.23 -14.03 -9.10
N ASN A 248 -15.94 -13.85 -8.82
CA ASN A 248 -15.36 -13.99 -7.49
C ASN A 248 -15.99 -12.99 -6.50
N ILE A 249 -16.16 -11.73 -6.92
CA ILE A 249 -16.80 -10.68 -6.10
C ILE A 249 -18.27 -11.00 -5.86
N ILE A 250 -19.02 -11.39 -6.91
CA ILE A 250 -20.45 -11.79 -6.80
C ILE A 250 -20.60 -12.92 -5.79
N ALA A 251 -19.74 -13.93 -5.87
CA ALA A 251 -19.75 -15.08 -4.95
C ALA A 251 -19.39 -14.67 -3.52
N ALA A 252 -18.31 -13.91 -3.32
CA ALA A 252 -17.84 -13.47 -2.01
C ALA A 252 -18.88 -12.61 -1.29
N LYS A 253 -19.59 -11.75 -2.02
CA LYS A 253 -20.58 -10.83 -1.48
C LYS A 253 -22.03 -11.38 -1.56
N SER A 254 -22.21 -12.61 -2.03
CA SER A 254 -23.52 -13.28 -2.22
C SER A 254 -24.51 -12.43 -3.03
N LEU A 255 -24.02 -11.77 -4.07
CA LEU A 255 -24.82 -10.90 -4.92
C LEU A 255 -25.66 -11.71 -5.92
N THR A 256 -26.78 -11.15 -6.33
CA THR A 256 -27.56 -11.68 -7.44
C THR A 256 -27.59 -10.65 -8.58
N ILE A 257 -27.11 -11.05 -9.74
CA ILE A 257 -27.07 -10.22 -10.94
C ILE A 257 -27.65 -11.01 -12.12
N ASP A 258 -28.33 -10.32 -13.02
CA ASP A 258 -28.78 -10.90 -14.29
C ASP A 258 -27.59 -11.23 -15.19
N GLU A 259 -27.54 -12.42 -15.77
CA GLU A 259 -26.42 -12.90 -16.59
C GLU A 259 -26.18 -12.02 -17.84
N THR A 260 -27.24 -11.43 -18.40
CA THR A 260 -27.07 -10.49 -19.51
C THR A 260 -26.47 -9.18 -19.05
N ALA A 261 -26.87 -8.68 -17.89
CA ALA A 261 -26.28 -7.48 -17.26
C ALA A 261 -24.81 -7.73 -16.93
N LYS A 262 -24.49 -8.90 -16.35
CA LYS A 262 -23.09 -9.30 -16.07
C LYS A 262 -22.24 -9.33 -17.35
N ALA A 263 -22.70 -10.00 -18.37
CA ALA A 263 -21.98 -10.11 -19.65
C ALA A 263 -21.77 -8.75 -20.34
N ASN A 264 -22.77 -7.87 -20.29
CA ASN A 264 -22.65 -6.52 -20.82
C ASN A 264 -21.63 -5.68 -20.02
N THR A 265 -21.63 -5.82 -18.70
CA THR A 265 -20.68 -5.14 -17.79
C THR A 265 -19.25 -5.57 -18.06
N THR A 266 -18.97 -6.87 -18.07
CA THR A 266 -17.61 -7.40 -18.27
C THR A 266 -17.07 -7.05 -19.64
N LYS A 267 -17.92 -7.11 -20.68
CA LYS A 267 -17.57 -6.67 -22.03
C LYS A 267 -17.28 -5.16 -22.12
N ALA A 268 -18.07 -4.34 -21.43
CA ALA A 268 -17.84 -2.89 -21.40
C ALA A 268 -16.53 -2.55 -20.71
N LEU A 269 -16.25 -3.17 -19.54
CA LEU A 269 -15.02 -2.95 -18.80
C LEU A 269 -13.79 -3.38 -19.59
N SER A 270 -13.78 -4.58 -20.14
CA SER A 270 -12.67 -5.06 -20.97
C SER A 270 -12.46 -4.22 -22.24
N GLY A 271 -13.51 -3.63 -22.78
CA GLY A 271 -13.41 -2.74 -23.94
C GLY A 271 -12.86 -1.34 -23.61
N VAL A 272 -12.93 -0.91 -22.34
CA VAL A 272 -12.38 0.38 -21.92
C VAL A 272 -10.90 0.27 -21.53
N MET A 273 -10.49 -0.85 -20.94
CA MET A 273 -9.13 -1.01 -20.42
C MET A 273 -8.02 -0.77 -21.45
N PRO A 274 -8.09 -1.28 -22.69
CA PRO A 274 -7.06 -1.05 -23.71
C PRO A 274 -6.99 0.38 -24.23
N VAL A 275 -8.00 1.23 -23.95
CA VAL A 275 -8.03 2.65 -24.39
C VAL A 275 -7.55 3.61 -23.30
N ILE A 276 -7.14 3.07 -22.13
CA ILE A 276 -6.46 3.81 -21.09
C ILE A 276 -5.00 3.95 -21.52
N GLU A 277 -4.69 5.06 -22.19
CA GLU A 277 -3.35 5.35 -22.71
C GLU A 277 -2.79 6.59 -22.04
N VAL A 278 -1.46 6.60 -21.84
CA VAL A 278 -0.74 7.80 -21.47
C VAL A 278 -0.74 8.78 -22.66
N LYS A 279 -1.27 9.96 -22.44
CA LYS A 279 -1.11 11.04 -23.41
C LYS A 279 0.09 11.89 -23.04
N SER A 280 0.87 12.29 -24.05
CA SER A 280 1.96 13.22 -23.84
C SER A 280 1.44 14.54 -23.25
N SER A 281 2.28 15.24 -22.50
CA SER A 281 1.95 16.51 -21.82
C SER A 281 1.38 17.58 -22.75
N ASP A 282 1.59 17.45 -24.06
CA ASP A 282 1.09 18.38 -25.08
C ASP A 282 -0.36 18.09 -25.53
N ASP A 283 -0.94 16.97 -25.13
CA ASP A 283 -2.27 16.52 -25.58
C ASP A 283 -3.28 16.34 -24.42
N LEU A 284 -3.03 17.01 -23.28
CA LEU A 284 -3.88 16.96 -22.06
C LEU A 284 -5.22 17.68 -22.25
N THR A 285 -5.97 17.33 -23.28
CA THR A 285 -7.40 17.63 -23.35
C THR A 285 -8.20 16.35 -23.07
N THR A 286 -8.42 16.12 -21.75
CA THR A 286 -9.55 15.37 -21.19
C THR A 286 -9.90 14.04 -21.86
N SER A 287 -9.27 12.96 -21.41
CA SER A 287 -9.90 11.65 -21.42
C SER A 287 -10.37 11.30 -20.01
N VAL A 288 -11.42 11.96 -19.55
CA VAL A 288 -12.12 11.57 -18.33
C VAL A 288 -13.10 10.46 -18.71
N ILE A 289 -12.84 9.24 -18.30
CA ILE A 289 -13.87 8.19 -18.31
C ILE A 289 -14.86 8.55 -17.19
N ARG A 290 -15.94 9.21 -17.54
CA ARG A 290 -17.06 9.43 -16.64
C ARG A 290 -17.97 8.21 -16.74
N PHE A 291 -18.00 7.41 -15.70
CA PHE A 291 -19.11 6.48 -15.51
C PHE A 291 -20.34 7.31 -15.11
N ALA A 292 -21.37 7.32 -15.94
CA ALA A 292 -22.64 7.96 -15.68
C ALA A 292 -23.57 6.99 -14.92
#